data_dd3b93f657752d632f69786a0814044d
#
_entry.id   dd3b93f657752d632f69786a0814044d
#
_cell.length_a   1.000
_cell.length_b   1.000
_cell.length_c   1.000
_cell.angle_alpha   90.00
_cell.angle_beta   90.00
_cell.angle_gamma   90.00
#
_symmetry.space_group_name_H-M   'P 1'
#
loop_
_entity.id
_entity.type
_entity.pdbx_description
1 polymer ?
#
loop_
_entity_poly.entity_id
_entity_poly.type
_entity_poly.pdbx_seq_one_letter_code
_entity_poly.pdbx_strand_id
1 'polypeptide(L)'
;MKVKFHEVSKISLVGVATCLVACLGACQDSNLGRSLENAIAPVSPPSPDAIAPKSNQTKPSNAVSTSIPITAKPQISPATSSSLSPSKDENRLTSQTLINESKAIALQSLTISKRPKNTLQSLFYINFVNSQPQISEFSDLETAPTPLRPWIKDLNKLGTITPKTGLQFQPNILVARREYARWLLQTNNRLYKNQPSRQIRLAQTNDTASFPDIPNNHPDFAIIQGLANAGLIGGTGDRFRPNDPLLREDLVQWKIPIDLRQPLPNATLETVTQVYGFKDSDRISENALSAVFADAQLRDISNIRRSFGFTTLLQPQKPVTRAEAAASLWYFGTATDGISAAKVLELDK
;
A
#
# COMPACT_ATOMS: atom_id res chain seq x y z
N MET A 1 -7.74 51.04 46.91
CA MET A 1 -6.72 50.01 47.11
C MET A 1 -5.93 49.87 45.80
N LYS A 2 -4.71 50.43 45.71
CA LYS A 2 -3.87 50.49 44.51
C LYS A 2 -2.94 49.29 44.55
N VAL A 3 -3.05 48.42 43.52
CA VAL A 3 -2.12 47.31 43.33
C VAL A 3 -1.03 47.74 42.34
N LYS A 4 0.21 47.72 42.77
CA LYS A 4 1.43 48.05 41.99
C LYS A 4 1.76 46.89 41.02
N PHE A 5 1.92 47.22 39.74
CA PHE A 5 2.56 46.35 38.76
C PHE A 5 4.07 46.32 38.96
N HIS A 6 4.64 45.13 39.08
CA HIS A 6 6.08 44.89 39.06
C HIS A 6 6.59 44.77 37.63
N GLU A 7 7.58 45.52 37.28
CA GLU A 7 8.36 45.44 36.05
C GLU A 7 9.12 44.11 35.98
N VAL A 8 8.88 43.35 34.87
CA VAL A 8 9.70 42.21 34.53
C VAL A 8 10.83 42.64 33.59
N SER A 9 12.01 42.49 34.11
CA SER A 9 13.33 42.82 33.55
C SER A 9 13.51 42.27 32.14
N LYS A 10 13.94 43.15 31.21
CA LYS A 10 14.42 42.82 29.87
C LYS A 10 15.77 42.11 29.99
N ILE A 11 15.77 40.77 29.90
CA ILE A 11 16.98 39.98 29.74
C ILE A 11 17.42 40.10 28.27
N SER A 12 18.60 40.62 28.09
CA SER A 12 19.25 41.00 26.82
C SER A 12 19.41 39.83 25.88
N LEU A 13 18.80 39.91 24.68
CA LEU A 13 18.87 38.96 23.57
C LEU A 13 20.25 38.91 22.87
N VAL A 14 21.23 39.64 23.35
CA VAL A 14 22.57 39.79 22.76
C VAL A 14 23.54 38.70 23.25
N GLY A 15 23.27 38.05 24.39
CA GLY A 15 24.18 37.03 24.96
C GLY A 15 24.11 35.64 24.28
N VAL A 16 23.03 35.33 23.54
CA VAL A 16 22.83 33.99 22.93
C VAL A 16 23.43 33.88 21.52
N ALA A 17 23.55 35.00 20.82
CA ALA A 17 24.14 35.02 19.47
C ALA A 17 25.66 34.84 19.45
N THR A 18 26.35 35.23 20.52
CA THR A 18 27.83 35.19 20.58
C THR A 18 28.37 33.80 20.93
N CYS A 19 27.60 32.93 21.59
CA CYS A 19 28.02 31.56 21.86
C CYS A 19 27.89 30.61 20.68
N LEU A 20 26.99 30.88 19.69
CA LEU A 20 26.80 30.00 18.53
C LEU A 20 27.90 30.18 17.47
N VAL A 21 28.55 31.33 17.41
CA VAL A 21 29.64 31.60 16.44
C VAL A 21 30.98 31.04 16.91
N ALA A 22 31.18 30.86 18.23
CA ALA A 22 32.40 30.30 18.77
C ALA A 22 32.53 28.77 18.67
N CYS A 23 31.42 28.05 18.43
CA CYS A 23 31.43 26.58 18.23
C CYS A 23 31.69 26.13 16.80
N LEU A 24 31.60 27.01 15.80
CA LEU A 24 31.84 26.67 14.39
C LEU A 24 33.29 26.80 13.96
N GLY A 25 34.18 27.43 14.80
CA GLY A 25 35.59 27.64 14.47
C GLY A 25 36.55 26.55 14.97
N ALA A 26 36.10 25.59 15.77
CA ALA A 26 37.00 24.65 16.46
C ALA A 26 37.17 23.28 15.76
N CYS A 27 36.54 23.04 14.61
CA CYS A 27 36.62 21.74 13.92
C CYS A 27 37.47 21.74 12.64
N GLN A 28 38.14 22.83 12.30
CA GLN A 28 38.91 22.91 11.03
C GLN A 28 40.29 22.24 11.06
N ASP A 29 40.80 21.85 12.23
CA ASP A 29 42.14 21.24 12.34
C ASP A 29 42.16 19.79 12.85
N SER A 30 41.02 19.10 12.86
CA SER A 30 40.98 17.67 13.19
C SER A 30 41.20 16.82 11.94
N ASN A 31 41.98 15.73 12.07
CA ASN A 31 42.20 14.76 11.00
C ASN A 31 40.87 14.17 10.39
N LEU A 32 39.76 14.32 11.10
CA LEU A 32 38.44 13.93 10.64
C LEU A 32 37.87 14.93 9.60
N GLY A 33 38.13 16.22 9.72
CA GLY A 33 37.71 17.26 8.78
C GLY A 33 38.41 17.11 7.42
N ARG A 34 39.68 16.82 7.41
CA ARG A 34 40.45 16.59 6.15
C ARG A 34 40.03 15.30 5.42
N SER A 35 39.56 14.29 6.14
CA SER A 35 39.05 13.06 5.53
C SER A 35 37.72 13.27 4.85
N LEU A 36 36.88 14.20 5.34
CA LEU A 36 35.61 14.54 4.72
C LEU A 36 35.76 15.44 3.48
N GLU A 37 36.71 16.39 3.52
CA GLU A 37 36.97 17.26 2.36
C GLU A 37 37.50 16.48 1.15
N ASN A 38 38.36 15.46 1.37
CA ASN A 38 38.83 14.57 0.31
C ASN A 38 37.77 13.63 -0.26
N ALA A 39 36.67 13.41 0.48
CA ALA A 39 35.53 12.57 0.02
C ALA A 39 34.49 13.36 -0.81
N ILE A 40 34.56 14.70 -0.82
CA ILE A 40 33.57 15.58 -1.45
C ILE A 40 34.15 16.35 -2.66
N ALA A 41 35.44 16.26 -2.93
CA ALA A 41 36.08 16.94 -4.06
C ALA A 41 35.53 16.35 -5.39
N PRO A 42 35.03 17.19 -6.33
CA PRO A 42 34.56 16.70 -7.61
C PRO A 42 35.75 16.18 -8.45
N VAL A 43 35.68 14.93 -8.86
CA VAL A 43 36.60 14.30 -9.79
C VAL A 43 36.41 14.96 -11.15
N SER A 44 37.42 15.67 -11.66
CA SER A 44 37.43 16.21 -13.00
C SER A 44 37.44 15.08 -14.04
N PRO A 45 36.68 15.20 -15.14
CA PRO A 45 36.68 14.18 -16.18
C PRO A 45 37.99 14.10 -16.92
N PRO A 46 38.49 12.93 -17.33
CA PRO A 46 39.68 12.78 -18.13
C PRO A 46 39.47 13.31 -19.54
N SER A 47 40.46 14.07 -20.04
CA SER A 47 40.55 14.57 -21.44
C SER A 47 40.63 13.44 -22.46
N PRO A 48 40.02 13.61 -23.63
CA PRO A 48 40.07 12.62 -24.69
C PRO A 48 41.29 12.90 -25.62
N ASP A 49 42.29 12.06 -25.54
CA ASP A 49 43.30 11.99 -26.61
C ASP A 49 43.74 10.55 -26.90
N ALA A 50 43.45 10.22 -28.17
CA ALA A 50 44.14 9.29 -29.05
C ALA A 50 44.32 7.82 -28.61
N ILE A 51 43.69 6.91 -29.34
CA ILE A 51 44.37 5.94 -30.20
C ILE A 51 43.35 5.29 -31.16
N ALA A 52 43.67 5.35 -32.46
CA ALA A 52 42.87 4.82 -33.57
C ALA A 52 43.08 3.28 -33.79
N PRO A 53 42.34 2.64 -34.70
CA PRO A 53 41.91 1.26 -34.62
C PRO A 53 42.83 0.27 -35.33
N LYS A 54 42.81 -0.99 -34.88
CA LYS A 54 43.27 -2.12 -35.70
C LYS A 54 42.09 -3.06 -36.00
N SER A 55 41.75 -3.09 -37.26
CA SER A 55 40.91 -4.06 -37.94
C SER A 55 41.46 -5.46 -37.89
N ASN A 56 40.64 -6.47 -37.62
CA ASN A 56 40.81 -7.79 -38.21
C ASN A 56 39.44 -8.38 -38.55
N GLN A 57 39.22 -8.49 -39.83
CA GLN A 57 38.16 -9.23 -40.48
C GLN A 57 38.42 -10.74 -40.33
N THR A 58 37.40 -11.50 -40.03
CA THR A 58 37.28 -12.83 -40.57
C THR A 58 35.80 -13.15 -40.80
N LYS A 59 35.54 -13.60 -42.01
CA LYS A 59 34.24 -13.84 -42.66
C LYS A 59 33.76 -15.30 -42.42
N PRO A 60 32.53 -15.67 -42.82
CA PRO A 60 31.64 -16.60 -42.14
C PRO A 60 31.66 -18.01 -42.73
N SER A 61 31.11 -18.96 -41.97
CA SER A 61 30.81 -20.30 -42.53
C SER A 61 29.44 -20.81 -42.07
N ASN A 62 28.60 -20.94 -43.05
CA ASN A 62 27.57 -21.90 -43.37
C ASN A 62 26.54 -22.44 -42.32
N ALA A 63 25.32 -22.21 -42.74
CA ALA A 63 24.06 -22.87 -42.42
C ALA A 63 24.08 -24.40 -42.45
N VAL A 64 23.32 -25.01 -41.51
CA VAL A 64 22.63 -26.27 -41.75
C VAL A 64 21.22 -26.16 -41.13
N SER A 65 20.23 -26.16 -42.02
CA SER A 65 18.82 -26.45 -41.69
C SER A 65 18.65 -27.92 -41.34
N THR A 66 17.96 -28.21 -40.28
CA THR A 66 17.33 -29.53 -40.08
C THR A 66 15.93 -29.35 -39.53
N SER A 67 14.98 -29.55 -40.39
CA SER A 67 13.54 -29.73 -40.12
C SER A 67 13.27 -31.09 -39.54
N ILE A 68 12.49 -31.21 -38.46
CA ILE A 68 11.89 -32.45 -37.98
C ILE A 68 10.39 -32.22 -37.71
N PRO A 69 9.52 -33.20 -38.01
CA PRO A 69 8.10 -32.99 -38.29
C PRO A 69 7.19 -33.12 -37.09
N ILE A 70 6.03 -32.50 -37.27
CA ILE A 70 4.84 -32.54 -36.41
C ILE A 70 4.21 -33.92 -36.47
N THR A 71 3.94 -34.58 -35.33
CA THR A 71 2.95 -35.65 -35.26
C THR A 71 2.31 -35.76 -33.87
N ALA A 72 0.96 -35.85 -33.93
CA ALA A 72 0.02 -36.51 -33.03
C ALA A 72 -0.49 -35.83 -31.76
N LYS A 73 -1.73 -35.45 -31.89
CA LYS A 73 -2.76 -35.17 -30.90
C LYS A 73 -3.26 -36.43 -30.23
N PRO A 74 -3.46 -36.49 -28.87
CA PRO A 74 -4.31 -37.50 -28.26
C PRO A 74 -5.74 -37.02 -28.12
N GLN A 75 -6.64 -37.83 -28.58
CA GLN A 75 -8.07 -37.77 -28.50
C GLN A 75 -8.52 -38.27 -27.12
N ILE A 76 -9.36 -37.51 -26.39
CA ILE A 76 -10.00 -37.95 -25.15
C ILE A 76 -11.47 -38.28 -25.44
N SER A 77 -11.83 -39.53 -25.23
CA SER A 77 -13.23 -40.01 -25.26
C SER A 77 -13.91 -39.80 -23.90
N PRO A 78 -15.25 -39.60 -23.90
CA PRO A 78 -15.99 -39.23 -22.68
C PRO A 78 -16.35 -40.47 -21.83
N ALA A 79 -16.17 -40.35 -20.52
CA ALA A 79 -16.62 -41.31 -19.54
C ALA A 79 -18.00 -40.97 -18.99
N THR A 80 -18.78 -41.98 -18.90
CA THR A 80 -20.20 -42.13 -18.59
C THR A 80 -20.58 -41.60 -17.20
N SER A 81 -21.66 -40.84 -17.15
CA SER A 81 -22.38 -40.38 -15.94
C SER A 81 -23.12 -41.54 -15.27
N SER A 82 -22.88 -41.77 -13.98
CA SER A 82 -23.76 -42.55 -13.11
C SER A 82 -24.47 -41.62 -12.13
N SER A 83 -25.79 -41.59 -12.25
CA SER A 83 -26.73 -40.87 -11.40
C SER A 83 -26.92 -41.57 -10.06
N LEU A 84 -26.76 -40.84 -8.96
CA LEU A 84 -27.27 -41.20 -7.65
C LEU A 84 -28.22 -40.08 -7.18
N SER A 85 -29.48 -40.44 -6.98
CA SER A 85 -30.53 -39.56 -6.47
C SER A 85 -30.38 -39.40 -4.96
N PRO A 86 -30.55 -38.18 -4.39
CA PRO A 86 -30.58 -38.02 -2.92
C PRO A 86 -31.97 -38.24 -2.34
N SER A 87 -32.04 -38.81 -1.16
CA SER A 87 -33.20 -39.11 -0.36
C SER A 87 -33.92 -37.83 0.13
N LYS A 88 -35.24 -37.96 0.30
CA LYS A 88 -36.22 -36.87 0.45
C LYS A 88 -36.39 -36.24 1.84
N ASP A 89 -35.60 -36.58 2.85
CA ASP A 89 -35.94 -36.22 4.23
C ASP A 89 -35.10 -35.16 4.96
N GLU A 90 -34.03 -34.66 4.36
CA GLU A 90 -33.21 -33.59 4.99
C GLU A 90 -33.59 -32.15 4.63
N ASN A 91 -34.50 -31.93 3.68
CA ASN A 91 -34.80 -30.60 3.13
C ASN A 91 -35.88 -29.80 3.87
N ARG A 92 -36.46 -30.30 5.02
CA ARG A 92 -37.58 -29.59 5.65
C ARG A 92 -37.17 -28.63 6.78
N LEU A 93 -36.00 -28.82 7.39
CA LEU A 93 -35.56 -27.91 8.48
C LEU A 93 -34.80 -26.67 7.96
N THR A 94 -34.06 -26.82 6.88
CA THR A 94 -33.30 -25.70 6.25
C THR A 94 -34.19 -24.68 5.55
N SER A 95 -35.35 -25.13 5.01
CA SER A 95 -36.27 -24.24 4.29
C SER A 95 -36.99 -23.23 5.18
N GLN A 96 -37.28 -23.58 6.43
CA GLN A 96 -37.98 -22.66 7.34
C GLN A 96 -37.05 -21.58 7.93
N THR A 97 -35.77 -21.88 8.15
CA THR A 97 -34.79 -20.90 8.61
C THR A 97 -34.48 -19.85 7.51
N LEU A 98 -34.36 -20.30 6.27
CA LEU A 98 -34.15 -19.40 5.13
C LEU A 98 -35.37 -18.52 4.81
N ILE A 99 -36.59 -19.01 5.06
CA ILE A 99 -37.83 -18.23 4.86
C ILE A 99 -37.96 -17.13 5.93
N ASN A 100 -37.54 -17.39 7.18
CA ASN A 100 -37.57 -16.41 8.25
C ASN A 100 -36.52 -15.31 8.08
N GLU A 101 -35.33 -15.65 7.63
CA GLU A 101 -34.30 -14.64 7.27
C GLU A 101 -34.72 -13.81 6.05
N SER A 102 -35.30 -14.43 5.03
CA SER A 102 -35.81 -13.72 3.87
C SER A 102 -36.96 -12.76 4.19
N LYS A 103 -37.85 -13.12 5.16
CA LYS A 103 -38.90 -12.22 5.64
C LYS A 103 -38.37 -11.05 6.47
N ALA A 104 -37.33 -11.26 7.27
CA ALA A 104 -36.68 -10.19 8.03
C ALA A 104 -36.00 -9.17 7.11
N ILE A 105 -35.35 -9.64 6.05
CA ILE A 105 -34.73 -8.78 5.01
C ILE A 105 -35.81 -8.05 4.19
N ALA A 106 -36.92 -8.71 3.86
CA ALA A 106 -38.02 -8.10 3.11
C ALA A 106 -38.79 -7.04 3.92
N LEU A 107 -38.93 -7.18 5.24
CA LEU A 107 -39.54 -6.17 6.11
C LEU A 107 -38.64 -4.92 6.29
N GLN A 108 -37.33 -5.07 6.26
CA GLN A 108 -36.41 -3.94 6.25
C GLN A 108 -36.37 -3.20 4.91
N SER A 109 -36.61 -3.90 3.77
CA SER A 109 -36.63 -3.29 2.45
C SER A 109 -37.89 -2.46 2.16
N LEU A 110 -39.02 -2.76 2.82
CA LEU A 110 -40.27 -2.02 2.64
C LEU A 110 -40.30 -0.64 3.31
N THR A 111 -39.48 -0.41 4.32
CA THR A 111 -39.33 0.91 4.98
C THR A 111 -38.34 1.84 4.26
N ILE A 112 -37.55 1.31 3.34
CA ILE A 112 -36.47 2.06 2.64
C ILE A 112 -36.94 2.61 1.27
N SER A 113 -38.10 2.17 0.76
CA SER A 113 -38.56 2.50 -0.60
C SER A 113 -38.93 3.97 -0.87
N LYS A 114 -38.80 4.88 0.11
CA LYS A 114 -39.11 6.32 -0.04
C LYS A 114 -37.92 7.25 0.07
N ARG A 115 -36.67 6.75 0.11
CA ARG A 115 -35.47 7.58 0.13
C ARG A 115 -34.75 7.62 -1.23
N PRO A 116 -34.13 8.74 -1.62
CA PRO A 116 -33.42 8.85 -2.89
C PRO A 116 -32.26 7.85 -2.94
N LYS A 117 -32.06 7.23 -4.11
CA LYS A 117 -31.09 6.12 -4.35
C LYS A 117 -29.63 6.42 -3.96
N ASN A 118 -29.27 7.71 -3.86
CA ASN A 118 -27.91 8.14 -3.50
C ASN A 118 -27.59 8.00 -1.99
N THR A 119 -28.61 7.78 -1.15
CA THR A 119 -28.41 7.70 0.31
C THR A 119 -28.01 6.29 0.78
N LEU A 120 -28.27 5.26 -0.02
CA LEU A 120 -27.99 3.88 0.40
C LEU A 120 -26.51 3.53 0.45
N GLN A 121 -25.72 3.97 -0.54
CA GLN A 121 -24.27 3.72 -0.53
C GLN A 121 -23.56 4.49 0.59
N SER A 122 -23.97 5.74 0.84
CA SER A 122 -23.45 6.51 1.97
C SER A 122 -23.85 5.93 3.32
N LEU A 123 -25.04 5.35 3.45
CA LEU A 123 -25.50 4.69 4.66
C LEU A 123 -24.77 3.36 4.92
N PHE A 124 -24.46 2.59 3.89
CA PHE A 124 -23.62 1.38 4.05
C PHE A 124 -22.22 1.75 4.56
N TYR A 125 -21.63 2.81 4.03
CA TYR A 125 -20.31 3.27 4.46
C TYR A 125 -20.37 3.88 5.88
N ILE A 126 -21.36 4.72 6.18
CA ILE A 126 -21.54 5.34 7.50
C ILE A 126 -21.82 4.26 8.56
N ASN A 127 -22.64 3.26 8.25
CA ASN A 127 -22.89 2.13 9.18
C ASN A 127 -21.65 1.26 9.34
N PHE A 128 -20.84 1.07 8.31
CA PHE A 128 -19.57 0.35 8.39
C PHE A 128 -18.54 1.10 9.25
N VAL A 129 -18.50 2.43 9.17
CA VAL A 129 -17.54 3.27 9.93
C VAL A 129 -18.00 3.49 11.38
N ASN A 130 -19.33 3.56 11.63
CA ASN A 130 -19.90 3.90 12.96
C ASN A 130 -20.37 2.69 13.79
N SER A 131 -20.63 1.54 13.16
CA SER A 131 -20.85 0.32 13.94
C SER A 131 -19.50 -0.13 14.49
N GLN A 132 -19.31 0.00 15.80
CA GLN A 132 -18.28 -0.72 16.53
C GLN A 132 -18.73 -2.19 16.60
N PRO A 133 -18.43 -3.05 15.60
CA PRO A 133 -18.69 -4.47 15.77
C PRO A 133 -17.83 -4.91 16.96
N GLN A 134 -18.34 -5.80 17.79
CA GLN A 134 -17.52 -6.58 18.72
C GLN A 134 -16.50 -7.32 17.85
N ILE A 135 -15.31 -6.71 17.69
CA ILE A 135 -14.28 -7.21 16.80
C ILE A 135 -13.65 -8.41 17.51
N SER A 136 -14.09 -9.60 17.13
CA SER A 136 -13.46 -10.83 17.56
C SER A 136 -12.02 -10.89 17.02
N GLU A 137 -11.10 -11.37 17.85
CA GLU A 137 -9.70 -11.56 17.41
C GLU A 137 -9.64 -12.62 16.31
N PHE A 138 -8.71 -12.44 15.38
CA PHE A 138 -8.47 -13.44 14.34
C PHE A 138 -7.95 -14.73 14.99
N SER A 139 -8.57 -15.85 14.65
CA SER A 139 -8.27 -17.16 15.24
C SER A 139 -6.93 -17.76 14.79
N ASP A 140 -6.37 -17.25 13.69
CA ASP A 140 -5.17 -17.76 13.04
C ASP A 140 -3.99 -16.78 13.06
N LEU A 141 -4.04 -15.74 13.89
CA LEU A 141 -3.00 -14.71 13.95
C LEU A 141 -1.62 -15.27 14.26
N GLU A 142 -1.54 -16.38 15.00
CA GLU A 142 -0.28 -17.06 15.32
C GLU A 142 0.44 -17.64 14.10
N THR A 143 -0.25 -17.82 12.98
CA THR A 143 0.37 -18.24 11.71
C THR A 143 1.05 -17.09 10.97
N ALA A 144 0.78 -15.83 11.34
CA ALA A 144 1.47 -14.66 10.79
C ALA A 144 2.93 -14.59 11.26
N PRO A 145 3.83 -13.99 10.45
CA PRO A 145 5.17 -13.66 10.91
C PRO A 145 5.14 -12.86 12.22
N THR A 146 5.90 -13.30 13.23
CA THR A 146 5.84 -12.73 14.58
C THR A 146 5.95 -11.19 14.62
N PRO A 147 6.86 -10.53 13.85
CA PRO A 147 6.97 -9.07 13.89
C PRO A 147 5.72 -8.34 13.37
N LEU A 148 4.89 -9.00 12.55
CA LEU A 148 3.71 -8.37 11.92
C LEU A 148 2.42 -8.52 12.77
N ARG A 149 2.40 -9.47 13.70
CA ARG A 149 1.21 -9.78 14.53
C ARG A 149 0.64 -8.59 15.30
N PRO A 150 1.44 -7.75 15.99
CA PRO A 150 0.92 -6.59 16.70
C PRO A 150 0.20 -5.61 15.76
N TRP A 151 0.75 -5.37 14.57
CA TRP A 151 0.16 -4.45 13.60
C TRP A 151 -1.16 -4.97 13.02
N ILE A 152 -1.24 -6.27 12.73
CA ILE A 152 -2.49 -6.93 12.30
C ILE A 152 -3.55 -6.84 13.41
N LYS A 153 -3.16 -7.06 14.67
CA LYS A 153 -4.06 -6.97 15.84
C LYS A 153 -4.62 -5.56 16.00
N ASP A 154 -3.80 -4.53 15.87
CA ASP A 154 -4.25 -3.13 15.97
C ASP A 154 -5.23 -2.77 14.85
N LEU A 155 -4.93 -3.16 13.59
CA LEU A 155 -5.80 -2.91 12.45
C LEU A 155 -7.11 -3.70 12.54
N ASN A 156 -7.09 -4.91 13.09
CA ASN A 156 -8.30 -5.66 13.40
C ASN A 156 -9.17 -4.89 14.41
N LYS A 157 -8.58 -4.43 15.52
CA LYS A 157 -9.30 -3.63 16.53
C LYS A 157 -9.86 -2.33 15.97
N LEU A 158 -9.22 -1.73 14.97
CA LEU A 158 -9.75 -0.57 14.24
C LEU A 158 -10.88 -0.93 13.27
N GLY A 159 -11.07 -2.21 12.95
CA GLY A 159 -12.06 -2.68 11.97
C GLY A 159 -11.73 -2.33 10.52
N THR A 160 -10.44 -2.10 10.20
CA THR A 160 -10.02 -1.63 8.87
C THR A 160 -9.52 -2.73 7.95
N ILE A 161 -9.26 -3.92 8.49
CA ILE A 161 -8.95 -5.13 7.74
C ILE A 161 -9.98 -6.22 8.08
N THR A 162 -10.25 -7.09 7.12
CA THR A 162 -11.33 -8.08 7.23
C THR A 162 -10.77 -9.51 7.28
N PRO A 163 -11.45 -10.43 8.00
CA PRO A 163 -11.14 -11.85 7.87
C PRO A 163 -11.36 -12.31 6.43
N LYS A 164 -10.72 -13.40 6.05
CA LYS A 164 -10.92 -14.03 4.73
C LYS A 164 -12.08 -15.01 4.76
N THR A 165 -12.20 -15.78 5.85
CA THR A 165 -13.24 -16.79 6.06
C THR A 165 -13.52 -16.92 7.55
N GLY A 166 -14.76 -16.73 7.96
CA GLY A 166 -15.13 -16.77 9.38
C GLY A 166 -14.30 -15.80 10.22
N LEU A 167 -13.55 -16.31 11.20
CA LEU A 167 -12.62 -15.53 12.03
C LEU A 167 -11.16 -15.65 11.58
N GLN A 168 -10.89 -16.27 10.43
CA GLN A 168 -9.53 -16.47 9.93
C GLN A 168 -9.10 -15.30 9.04
N PHE A 169 -7.99 -14.69 9.39
CA PHE A 169 -7.35 -13.63 8.60
C PHE A 169 -6.60 -14.21 7.40
N GLN A 170 -6.06 -15.41 7.52
CA GLN A 170 -5.20 -16.10 6.55
C GLN A 170 -3.98 -15.23 6.14
N PRO A 171 -3.07 -14.93 7.08
CA PRO A 171 -2.01 -13.94 6.89
C PRO A 171 -1.05 -14.27 5.75
N ASN A 172 -0.84 -15.55 5.46
CA ASN A 172 0.16 -16.04 4.51
C ASN A 172 -0.37 -16.20 3.07
N ILE A 173 -1.67 -16.02 2.82
CA ILE A 173 -2.19 -16.03 1.44
C ILE A 173 -2.00 -14.67 0.78
N LEU A 174 -2.04 -14.65 -0.55
CA LEU A 174 -1.88 -13.44 -1.34
C LEU A 174 -3.09 -12.51 -1.18
N VAL A 175 -2.82 -11.21 -1.11
CA VAL A 175 -3.86 -10.18 -1.11
C VAL A 175 -4.20 -9.78 -2.55
N ALA A 176 -5.49 -9.66 -2.88
CA ALA A 176 -5.92 -9.15 -4.16
C ALA A 176 -5.82 -7.61 -4.20
N ARG A 177 -5.59 -7.02 -5.39
CA ARG A 177 -5.51 -5.57 -5.62
C ARG A 177 -6.75 -4.85 -5.06
N ARG A 178 -7.97 -5.35 -5.35
CA ARG A 178 -9.22 -4.77 -4.81
C ARG A 178 -9.32 -4.82 -3.29
N GLU A 179 -8.79 -5.87 -2.68
CA GLU A 179 -8.83 -6.03 -1.24
C GLU A 179 -7.90 -5.04 -0.55
N TYR A 180 -6.69 -4.86 -1.07
CA TYR A 180 -5.77 -3.86 -0.57
C TYR A 180 -6.29 -2.43 -0.79
N ALA A 181 -6.90 -2.12 -1.94
CA ALA A 181 -7.52 -0.82 -2.19
C ALA A 181 -8.61 -0.49 -1.16
N ARG A 182 -9.45 -1.47 -0.79
CA ARG A 182 -10.45 -1.30 0.30
C ARG A 182 -9.78 -0.98 1.62
N TRP A 183 -8.80 -1.78 2.03
CA TRP A 183 -8.11 -1.60 3.29
C TRP A 183 -7.35 -0.27 3.34
N LEU A 184 -6.71 0.13 2.24
CA LEU A 184 -5.96 1.37 2.11
C LEU A 184 -6.86 2.60 2.36
N LEU A 185 -8.00 2.68 1.67
CA LEU A 185 -8.95 3.78 1.84
C LEU A 185 -9.59 3.77 3.23
N GLN A 186 -10.04 2.60 3.68
CA GLN A 186 -10.71 2.44 4.98
C GLN A 186 -9.77 2.80 6.13
N THR A 187 -8.52 2.31 6.09
CA THR A 187 -7.55 2.60 7.14
C THR A 187 -7.16 4.08 7.15
N ASN A 188 -6.88 4.67 5.98
CA ASN A 188 -6.62 6.11 5.90
C ASN A 188 -7.75 6.92 6.54
N ASN A 189 -8.99 6.66 6.12
CA ASN A 189 -10.14 7.44 6.59
C ASN A 189 -10.45 7.19 8.07
N ARG A 190 -10.17 5.99 8.59
CA ARG A 190 -10.30 5.67 10.01
C ARG A 190 -9.26 6.37 10.87
N LEU A 191 -8.00 6.37 10.43
CA LEU A 191 -6.90 7.03 11.14
C LEU A 191 -7.09 8.56 11.17
N TYR A 192 -7.59 9.14 10.09
CA TYR A 192 -7.83 10.58 9.96
C TYR A 192 -9.31 10.96 10.11
N LYS A 193 -10.09 10.21 10.94
CA LYS A 193 -11.54 10.47 11.12
C LYS A 193 -11.89 11.90 11.50
N ASN A 194 -11.03 12.57 12.25
CA ASN A 194 -11.17 13.94 12.71
C ASN A 194 -10.45 14.99 11.83
N GLN A 195 -9.92 14.58 10.68
CA GLN A 195 -9.18 15.41 9.74
C GLN A 195 -9.75 15.25 8.31
N PRO A 196 -10.87 15.90 7.97
CA PRO A 196 -11.54 15.73 6.68
C PRO A 196 -10.65 16.01 5.46
N SER A 197 -9.69 16.94 5.58
CA SER A 197 -8.72 17.25 4.52
C SER A 197 -7.76 16.10 4.18
N ARG A 198 -7.62 15.13 5.10
CA ARG A 198 -6.78 13.93 4.90
C ARG A 198 -7.58 12.70 4.51
N GLN A 199 -8.91 12.80 4.49
CA GLN A 199 -9.76 11.70 4.07
C GLN A 199 -9.85 11.62 2.55
N ILE A 200 -9.95 10.39 2.05
CA ILE A 200 -10.15 10.10 0.63
C ILE A 200 -11.65 9.97 0.39
N ARG A 201 -12.19 10.75 -0.56
CA ARG A 201 -13.61 10.72 -0.91
C ARG A 201 -13.93 9.48 -1.73
N LEU A 202 -15.06 8.87 -1.44
CA LEU A 202 -15.63 7.84 -2.31
C LEU A 202 -16.13 8.46 -3.60
N ALA A 203 -15.94 7.73 -4.70
CA ALA A 203 -16.53 8.13 -5.97
C ALA A 203 -18.06 8.02 -5.94
N GLN A 204 -18.71 8.84 -6.74
CA GLN A 204 -20.16 8.81 -6.96
C GLN A 204 -20.49 7.84 -8.10
N THR A 205 -21.70 7.30 -8.11
CA THR A 205 -22.15 6.38 -9.15
C THR A 205 -22.21 6.98 -10.56
N ASN A 206 -22.20 8.31 -10.65
CA ASN A 206 -22.17 9.07 -11.91
C ASN A 206 -20.77 9.55 -12.31
N ASP A 207 -19.74 9.23 -11.54
CA ASP A 207 -18.36 9.54 -11.93
C ASP A 207 -17.96 8.70 -13.15
N THR A 208 -17.11 9.25 -14.00
CA THR A 208 -16.57 8.53 -15.14
C THR A 208 -15.59 7.44 -14.66
N ALA A 209 -15.84 6.19 -15.09
CA ALA A 209 -14.97 5.07 -14.74
C ALA A 209 -13.56 5.25 -15.34
N SER A 210 -12.54 5.22 -14.50
CA SER A 210 -11.11 5.28 -14.91
C SER A 210 -10.62 3.95 -15.50
N PHE A 211 -11.27 2.84 -15.16
CA PHE A 211 -10.84 1.50 -15.55
C PHE A 211 -12.01 0.74 -16.18
N PRO A 212 -11.87 0.19 -17.42
CA PRO A 212 -12.94 -0.54 -18.11
C PRO A 212 -13.44 -1.77 -17.35
N ASP A 213 -12.59 -2.39 -16.53
CA ASP A 213 -12.92 -3.56 -15.71
C ASP A 213 -13.48 -3.20 -14.32
N ILE A 214 -13.67 -1.91 -14.03
CA ILE A 214 -14.34 -1.39 -12.84
C ILE A 214 -15.45 -0.43 -13.27
N PRO A 215 -16.51 -0.94 -13.88
CA PRO A 215 -17.66 -0.10 -14.28
C PRO A 215 -18.43 0.39 -13.06
N ASN A 216 -19.27 1.41 -13.23
CA ASN A 216 -20.01 2.09 -12.15
C ASN A 216 -20.87 1.16 -11.28
N ASN A 217 -21.27 0.00 -11.80
CA ASN A 217 -22.01 -1.04 -11.04
C ASN A 217 -21.09 -2.07 -10.36
N HIS A 218 -19.76 -1.95 -10.50
CA HIS A 218 -18.82 -2.84 -9.81
C HIS A 218 -18.91 -2.61 -8.29
N PRO A 219 -18.90 -3.66 -7.44
CA PRO A 219 -19.07 -3.53 -5.99
C PRO A 219 -18.00 -2.66 -5.33
N ASP A 220 -16.81 -2.57 -5.91
CA ASP A 220 -15.70 -1.76 -5.41
C ASP A 220 -15.53 -0.43 -6.16
N PHE A 221 -16.45 -0.08 -7.07
CA PHE A 221 -16.34 1.14 -7.87
C PHE A 221 -16.09 2.38 -7.00
N ALA A 222 -16.92 2.61 -5.98
CA ALA A 222 -16.81 3.80 -5.15
C ALA A 222 -15.43 3.96 -4.49
N ILE A 223 -14.80 2.85 -4.11
CA ILE A 223 -13.48 2.84 -3.45
C ILE A 223 -12.36 3.00 -4.49
N ILE A 224 -12.34 2.13 -5.50
CA ILE A 224 -11.28 2.13 -6.51
C ILE A 224 -11.29 3.43 -7.30
N GLN A 225 -12.47 3.88 -7.76
CA GLN A 225 -12.60 5.16 -8.46
C GLN A 225 -12.29 6.35 -7.55
N GLY A 226 -12.65 6.29 -6.26
CA GLY A 226 -12.28 7.33 -5.29
C GLY A 226 -10.77 7.49 -5.12
N LEU A 227 -10.03 6.37 -5.04
CA LEU A 227 -8.56 6.35 -5.02
C LEU A 227 -7.96 6.86 -6.34
N ALA A 228 -8.55 6.49 -7.48
CA ALA A 228 -8.13 6.96 -8.80
C ALA A 228 -8.37 8.46 -8.99
N ASN A 229 -9.55 8.98 -8.59
CA ASN A 229 -9.87 10.41 -8.62
C ASN A 229 -8.91 11.24 -7.75
N ALA A 230 -8.38 10.64 -6.67
CA ALA A 230 -7.37 11.26 -5.83
C ALA A 230 -5.93 11.11 -6.39
N GLY A 231 -5.74 10.46 -7.55
CA GLY A 231 -4.44 10.22 -8.16
C GLY A 231 -3.54 9.26 -7.40
N LEU A 232 -4.12 8.39 -6.57
CA LEU A 232 -3.36 7.53 -5.63
C LEU A 232 -3.10 6.13 -6.19
N ILE A 233 -3.90 5.67 -7.14
CA ILE A 233 -3.75 4.36 -7.76
C ILE A 233 -3.81 4.45 -9.28
N GLY A 234 -3.02 3.61 -9.94
CA GLY A 234 -3.07 3.38 -11.37
C GLY A 234 -3.44 1.93 -11.69
N GLY A 235 -3.85 1.70 -12.93
CA GLY A 235 -4.02 0.36 -13.49
C GLY A 235 -2.71 -0.18 -14.06
N THR A 236 -2.74 -1.44 -14.48
CA THR A 236 -1.70 -2.03 -15.33
C THR A 236 -2.18 -1.91 -16.77
N GLY A 237 -1.58 -1.00 -17.53
CA GLY A 237 -2.17 -0.53 -18.78
C GLY A 237 -3.44 0.28 -18.48
N ASP A 238 -4.54 -0.04 -19.18
CA ASP A 238 -5.85 0.60 -19.01
C ASP A 238 -6.75 -0.07 -17.96
N ARG A 239 -6.33 -1.19 -17.35
CA ARG A 239 -7.15 -2.02 -16.46
C ARG A 239 -6.66 -1.99 -15.03
N PHE A 240 -7.59 -2.05 -14.07
CA PHE A 240 -7.27 -2.15 -12.65
C PHE A 240 -6.89 -3.57 -12.23
N ARG A 241 -7.51 -4.61 -12.80
CA ARG A 241 -7.31 -6.03 -12.48
C ARG A 241 -7.62 -6.34 -11.01
N PRO A 242 -8.88 -6.20 -10.57
CA PRO A 242 -9.26 -6.23 -9.15
C PRO A 242 -8.94 -7.54 -8.44
N ASN A 243 -8.95 -8.66 -9.14
CA ASN A 243 -8.73 -9.99 -8.56
C ASN A 243 -7.29 -10.49 -8.66
N ASP A 244 -6.43 -9.78 -9.40
CA ASP A 244 -5.01 -10.13 -9.48
C ASP A 244 -4.32 -9.89 -8.14
N PRO A 245 -3.26 -10.64 -7.82
CA PRO A 245 -2.44 -10.38 -6.66
C PRO A 245 -1.82 -8.97 -6.71
N LEU A 246 -1.76 -8.31 -5.56
CA LEU A 246 -1.00 -7.06 -5.40
C LEU A 246 0.49 -7.37 -5.45
N LEU A 247 1.27 -6.60 -6.20
CA LEU A 247 2.71 -6.72 -6.25
C LEU A 247 3.38 -5.81 -5.20
N ARG A 248 4.63 -6.10 -4.83
CA ARG A 248 5.35 -5.28 -3.84
C ARG A 248 5.55 -3.85 -4.33
N GLU A 249 5.84 -3.64 -5.62
CA GLU A 249 5.94 -2.31 -6.19
C GLU A 249 4.60 -1.58 -6.23
N ASP A 250 3.47 -2.26 -6.52
CA ASP A 250 2.13 -1.67 -6.46
C ASP A 250 1.81 -1.15 -5.05
N LEU A 251 2.13 -1.96 -4.02
CA LEU A 251 1.92 -1.56 -2.62
C LEU A 251 2.62 -0.24 -2.32
N VAL A 252 3.89 -0.11 -2.71
CA VAL A 252 4.69 1.10 -2.46
C VAL A 252 4.15 2.28 -3.27
N GLN A 253 3.85 2.07 -4.57
CA GLN A 253 3.27 3.08 -5.45
C GLN A 253 1.96 3.67 -4.92
N TRP A 254 1.09 2.85 -4.33
CA TRP A 254 -0.21 3.31 -3.85
C TRP A 254 -0.13 3.94 -2.46
N LYS A 255 0.77 3.43 -1.62
CA LYS A 255 0.87 3.86 -0.22
C LYS A 255 1.62 5.17 -0.05
N ILE A 256 2.74 5.35 -0.75
CA ILE A 256 3.63 6.50 -0.55
C ILE A 256 2.99 7.85 -0.87
N PRO A 257 2.23 8.04 -1.97
CA PRO A 257 1.53 9.30 -2.22
C PRO A 257 0.59 9.72 -1.09
N ILE A 258 -0.05 8.73 -0.44
CA ILE A 258 -0.93 8.97 0.71
C ILE A 258 -0.14 9.38 1.95
N ASP A 259 1.04 8.83 2.16
CA ASP A 259 1.89 9.17 3.31
C ASP A 259 2.46 10.59 3.16
N LEU A 260 2.99 10.91 2.00
CA LEU A 260 3.66 12.19 1.78
C LEU A 260 2.68 13.34 1.53
N ARG A 261 1.54 13.10 0.87
CA ARG A 261 0.53 14.10 0.49
C ARG A 261 1.10 15.29 -0.29
N GLN A 262 2.14 15.03 -1.04
CA GLN A 262 2.83 15.98 -1.90
C GLN A 262 3.35 15.24 -3.14
N PRO A 263 3.70 15.93 -4.23
CA PRO A 263 4.32 15.31 -5.40
C PRO A 263 5.53 14.47 -5.01
N LEU A 264 5.65 13.31 -5.59
CA LEU A 264 6.81 12.45 -5.36
C LEU A 264 8.07 13.07 -5.98
N PRO A 265 9.24 12.92 -5.34
CA PRO A 265 10.50 13.35 -5.92
C PRO A 265 10.80 12.55 -7.18
N ASN A 266 11.40 13.22 -8.18
CA ASN A 266 11.94 12.50 -9.33
C ASN A 266 13.05 11.56 -8.87
N ALA A 267 12.99 10.32 -9.31
CA ALA A 267 14.00 9.32 -8.99
C ALA A 267 14.38 8.51 -10.22
N THR A 268 15.64 8.12 -10.27
CA THR A 268 16.21 7.22 -11.27
C THR A 268 16.54 5.88 -10.63
N LEU A 269 16.79 4.88 -11.45
CA LEU A 269 17.29 3.58 -10.98
C LEU A 269 18.55 3.74 -10.12
N GLU A 270 19.45 4.62 -10.52
CA GLU A 270 20.70 4.90 -9.80
C GLU A 270 20.43 5.45 -8.40
N THR A 271 19.54 6.44 -8.25
CA THR A 271 19.21 7.03 -6.95
C THR A 271 18.55 6.01 -6.02
N VAL A 272 17.68 5.14 -6.55
CA VAL A 272 17.06 4.05 -5.77
C VAL A 272 18.12 3.04 -5.32
N THR A 273 19.04 2.67 -6.21
CA THR A 273 20.14 1.74 -5.90
C THR A 273 21.04 2.31 -4.80
N GLN A 274 21.36 3.61 -4.86
CA GLN A 274 22.20 4.27 -3.84
C GLN A 274 21.53 4.27 -2.44
N VAL A 275 20.23 4.54 -2.35
CA VAL A 275 19.58 4.69 -1.02
C VAL A 275 19.19 3.37 -0.37
N TYR A 276 18.86 2.34 -1.15
CA TYR A 276 18.42 1.04 -0.64
C TYR A 276 19.48 -0.06 -0.80
N GLY A 277 20.31 0.01 -1.84
CA GLY A 277 21.29 -1.03 -2.18
C GLY A 277 20.65 -2.35 -2.61
N PHE A 278 19.43 -2.33 -3.16
CA PHE A 278 18.79 -3.54 -3.67
C PHE A 278 19.56 -4.09 -4.87
N LYS A 279 19.87 -5.39 -4.82
CA LYS A 279 20.58 -6.09 -5.90
C LYS A 279 19.71 -6.31 -7.15
N ASP A 280 18.41 -6.12 -7.03
CA ASP A 280 17.40 -6.27 -8.09
C ASP A 280 16.68 -4.96 -8.40
N SER A 281 17.35 -3.82 -8.16
CA SER A 281 16.80 -2.48 -8.46
C SER A 281 16.41 -2.33 -9.94
N ASP A 282 17.13 -2.98 -10.85
CA ASP A 282 16.87 -3.02 -12.29
C ASP A 282 15.52 -3.65 -12.67
N ARG A 283 14.88 -4.38 -11.74
CA ARG A 283 13.56 -4.98 -11.92
C ARG A 283 12.41 -4.10 -11.45
N ILE A 284 12.70 -2.97 -10.83
CA ILE A 284 11.69 -2.01 -10.39
C ILE A 284 11.15 -1.29 -11.63
N SER A 285 9.83 -1.27 -11.79
CA SER A 285 9.21 -0.54 -12.90
C SER A 285 9.49 0.96 -12.79
N GLU A 286 9.66 1.63 -13.92
CA GLU A 286 9.94 3.06 -14.00
C GLU A 286 8.92 3.88 -13.18
N ASN A 287 7.65 3.50 -13.24
CA ASN A 287 6.57 4.15 -12.50
C ASN A 287 6.69 4.00 -10.97
N ALA A 288 7.43 3.00 -10.47
CA ALA A 288 7.60 2.74 -9.05
C ALA A 288 8.85 3.41 -8.46
N LEU A 289 9.82 3.84 -9.28
CA LEU A 289 11.10 4.38 -8.81
C LEU A 289 10.93 5.55 -7.84
N SER A 290 10.09 6.53 -8.18
CA SER A 290 9.83 7.70 -7.35
C SER A 290 9.23 7.34 -5.99
N ALA A 291 8.30 6.37 -5.96
CA ALA A 291 7.70 5.91 -4.71
C ALA A 291 8.68 5.10 -3.85
N VAL A 292 9.48 4.22 -4.46
CA VAL A 292 10.52 3.45 -3.75
C VAL A 292 11.60 4.38 -3.18
N PHE A 293 12.05 5.38 -3.95
CA PHE A 293 13.00 6.39 -3.47
C PHE A 293 12.43 7.19 -2.30
N ALA A 294 11.19 7.63 -2.41
CA ALA A 294 10.51 8.40 -1.36
C ALA A 294 10.28 7.56 -0.08
N ASP A 295 10.01 6.26 -0.21
CA ASP A 295 9.89 5.36 0.94
C ASP A 295 11.20 5.25 1.74
N ALA A 296 12.36 5.29 1.08
CA ALA A 296 13.65 5.30 1.77
C ALA A 296 13.82 6.52 2.67
N GLN A 297 13.28 7.67 2.29
CA GLN A 297 13.35 8.91 3.06
C GLN A 297 12.50 8.85 4.35
N LEU A 298 11.53 7.95 4.42
CA LEU A 298 10.73 7.70 5.63
C LEU A 298 11.51 6.94 6.72
N ARG A 299 12.70 6.41 6.43
CA ARG A 299 13.61 5.75 7.38
C ARG A 299 12.93 4.66 8.22
N ASP A 300 12.77 4.88 9.53
CA ASP A 300 12.22 3.88 10.46
C ASP A 300 10.72 3.58 10.23
N ILE A 301 10.01 4.52 9.59
CA ILE A 301 8.59 4.34 9.23
C ILE A 301 8.39 3.90 7.78
N SER A 302 9.47 3.52 7.07
CA SER A 302 9.41 2.97 5.71
C SER A 302 8.42 1.82 5.60
N ASN A 303 7.56 1.87 4.60
CA ASN A 303 6.59 0.80 4.30
C ASN A 303 7.29 -0.48 3.83
N ILE A 304 8.35 -0.35 3.03
CA ILE A 304 9.15 -1.47 2.55
C ILE A 304 9.75 -2.23 3.75
N ARG A 305 10.41 -1.52 4.66
CA ARG A 305 11.03 -2.13 5.84
C ARG A 305 10.00 -2.76 6.76
N ARG A 306 8.88 -2.10 6.98
CA ARG A 306 7.79 -2.62 7.83
C ARG A 306 7.13 -3.84 7.23
N SER A 307 6.88 -3.87 5.93
CA SER A 307 6.16 -4.97 5.27
C SER A 307 7.08 -6.15 4.92
N PHE A 308 8.30 -5.87 4.46
CA PHE A 308 9.19 -6.89 3.89
C PHE A 308 10.46 -7.14 4.72
N GLY A 309 10.66 -6.33 5.79
CA GLY A 309 11.85 -6.42 6.63
C GLY A 309 13.09 -5.77 5.99
N PHE A 310 14.23 -5.96 6.63
CA PHE A 310 15.52 -5.54 6.08
C PHE A 310 15.99 -6.59 5.08
N THR A 311 15.95 -6.28 3.80
CA THR A 311 16.28 -7.19 2.71
C THR A 311 17.22 -6.53 1.71
N THR A 312 18.06 -7.33 1.06
CA THR A 312 18.91 -6.91 -0.07
C THR A 312 18.22 -7.07 -1.43
N LEU A 313 17.01 -7.62 -1.46
CA LEU A 313 16.20 -7.81 -2.66
C LEU A 313 14.79 -7.25 -2.39
N LEU A 314 14.33 -6.30 -3.20
CA LEU A 314 12.96 -5.83 -3.13
C LEU A 314 11.99 -6.88 -3.66
N GLN A 315 12.35 -7.57 -4.74
CA GLN A 315 11.49 -8.46 -5.50
C GLN A 315 10.21 -7.73 -5.94
N PRO A 316 10.31 -6.65 -6.76
CA PRO A 316 9.19 -5.74 -7.02
C PRO A 316 7.96 -6.46 -7.59
N GLN A 317 8.16 -7.48 -8.41
CA GLN A 317 7.11 -8.28 -9.03
C GLN A 317 6.58 -9.43 -8.13
N LYS A 318 7.11 -9.57 -6.91
CA LYS A 318 6.62 -10.60 -5.99
C LYS A 318 5.23 -10.23 -5.46
N PRO A 319 4.26 -11.15 -5.51
CA PRO A 319 2.97 -10.96 -4.89
C PRO A 319 3.07 -10.79 -3.37
N VAL A 320 2.26 -9.88 -2.84
CA VAL A 320 2.20 -9.50 -1.42
C VAL A 320 1.24 -10.42 -0.67
N THR A 321 1.64 -10.86 0.52
CA THR A 321 0.75 -11.58 1.43
C THR A 321 -0.18 -10.62 2.18
N ARG A 322 -1.28 -11.12 2.74
CA ARG A 322 -2.20 -10.32 3.55
C ARG A 322 -1.53 -9.73 4.78
N ALA A 323 -0.59 -10.45 5.41
CA ALA A 323 0.19 -9.95 6.54
C ALA A 323 1.11 -8.78 6.14
N GLU A 324 1.85 -8.91 5.03
CA GLU A 324 2.71 -7.83 4.49
C GLU A 324 1.88 -6.60 4.12
N ALA A 325 0.72 -6.80 3.48
CA ALA A 325 -0.21 -5.72 3.13
C ALA A 325 -0.75 -5.00 4.37
N ALA A 326 -1.20 -5.73 5.38
CA ALA A 326 -1.66 -5.15 6.64
C ALA A 326 -0.54 -4.34 7.33
N ALA A 327 0.68 -4.85 7.37
CA ALA A 327 1.82 -4.16 7.97
C ALA A 327 2.06 -2.77 7.36
N SER A 328 1.91 -2.61 6.02
CA SER A 328 2.04 -1.31 5.37
C SER A 328 1.00 -0.29 5.86
N LEU A 329 -0.18 -0.74 6.27
CA LEU A 329 -1.32 0.09 6.66
C LEU A 329 -1.34 0.49 8.14
N TRP A 330 -0.40 -0.02 8.94
CA TRP A 330 -0.38 0.29 10.38
C TRP A 330 -0.01 1.74 10.70
N TYR A 331 0.71 2.41 9.80
CA TYR A 331 1.13 3.80 9.95
C TYR A 331 0.87 4.59 8.66
N PHE A 332 0.40 5.83 8.79
CA PHE A 332 0.20 6.77 7.68
C PHE A 332 0.84 8.11 8.01
N GLY A 333 1.46 8.72 6.99
CA GLY A 333 2.12 10.02 7.09
C GLY A 333 3.62 9.95 7.28
N THR A 334 4.22 11.09 7.58
CA THR A 334 5.67 11.25 7.82
C THR A 334 5.98 11.19 9.32
N ALA A 335 7.26 11.28 9.68
CA ALA A 335 7.67 11.29 11.09
C ALA A 335 7.11 12.49 11.87
N THR A 336 6.78 13.59 11.19
CA THR A 336 6.31 14.82 11.82
C THR A 336 4.80 14.91 11.94
N ASP A 337 4.04 14.30 11.01
CA ASP A 337 2.60 14.49 10.89
C ASP A 337 1.82 13.18 10.75
N GLY A 338 2.52 12.05 10.88
CA GLY A 338 1.92 10.73 10.73
C GLY A 338 1.25 10.24 12.01
N ILE A 339 0.46 9.17 11.84
CA ILE A 339 -0.28 8.53 12.92
C ILE A 339 -0.29 7.01 12.74
N SER A 340 -0.12 6.29 13.84
CA SER A 340 -0.22 4.82 13.85
C SER A 340 -1.62 4.35 14.26
N ALA A 341 -1.95 3.13 13.87
CA ALA A 341 -3.16 2.44 14.33
C ALA A 341 -3.22 2.35 15.85
N ALA A 342 -2.09 2.04 16.51
CA ALA A 342 -2.00 2.01 17.97
C ALA A 342 -2.37 3.36 18.60
N LYS A 343 -1.87 4.47 18.02
CA LYS A 343 -2.17 5.81 18.55
C LYS A 343 -3.64 6.16 18.45
N VAL A 344 -4.31 5.79 17.35
CA VAL A 344 -5.76 6.01 17.21
C VAL A 344 -6.54 5.19 18.23
N LEU A 345 -6.14 3.92 18.48
CA LEU A 345 -6.76 3.09 19.52
C LEU A 345 -6.60 3.65 20.94
N GLU A 346 -5.51 4.38 21.21
CA GLU A 346 -5.34 5.10 22.48
C GLU A 346 -6.27 6.31 22.56
N LEU A 347 -6.44 7.06 21.48
CA LEU A 347 -7.28 8.26 21.42
C LEU A 347 -8.79 7.94 21.42
N ASP A 348 -9.18 6.71 21.11
CA ASP A 348 -10.56 6.24 21.08
C ASP A 348 -11.04 5.69 22.45
N LYS A 349 -10.16 5.62 23.45
CA LYS A 349 -10.46 5.22 24.83
C LYS A 349 -10.99 6.39 25.64
#